data_e0506f2b529b602a0b523c2179dfacc4
#
_entry.id   e0506f2b529b602a0b523c2179dfacc4
#
_cell.length_a   1.000
_cell.length_b   1.000
_cell.length_c   1.000
_cell.angle_alpha   90.00
_cell.angle_beta   90.00
_cell.angle_gamma   90.00
#
_symmetry.space_group_name_H-M   'P 1'
#
loop_
_entity.id
_entity.type
_entity.pdbx_description
1 polymer ?
#
loop_
_entity_poly.entity_id
_entity_poly.type
_entity_poly.pdbx_seq_one_letter_code
_entity_poly.pdbx_strand_id
1 'polypeptide(L)'
;RRQRQMCIRDSVSAQGDQPIQNLTNSGYFSSNPRWSTDGNILLYATDKYGMRNHASWGSMNDIMAVFLNRAAYEKFRMNDEDLALLEEAEKQAKADTTKTKKAQPAKSTNGVIEWDNLDLRTVRITPTSSRLGDYILSSDNKKLFYFSATEAGQDLWVYDMRKHTTQLQKKMDLSSPFFASDK
;
A
#
# COMPACT_ATOMS: atom_id res chain seq x y z
N ARG A 1 28.75 0.20 20.46
CA ARG A 1 27.35 -0.31 20.42
C ARG A 1 26.82 -0.04 19.02
N ARG A 2 26.82 -1.03 18.13
CA ARG A 2 26.08 -0.94 16.87
C ARG A 2 24.61 -0.89 17.28
N GLN A 3 24.03 0.29 17.17
CA GLN A 3 22.59 0.46 17.17
C GLN A 3 22.07 -0.44 16.05
N ARG A 4 21.23 -1.43 16.40
CA ARG A 4 20.49 -2.17 15.39
C ARG A 4 19.66 -1.13 14.65
N GLN A 5 20.00 -0.87 13.41
CA GLN A 5 19.13 -0.12 12.53
C GLN A 5 17.89 -0.98 12.33
N MET A 6 16.91 -0.77 13.19
CA MET A 6 15.56 -1.19 12.87
C MET A 6 15.20 -0.45 11.61
N CYS A 7 14.75 -1.18 10.61
CA CYS A 7 14.35 -0.58 9.32
C CYS A 7 13.11 0.27 9.54
N ILE A 8 13.30 1.45 10.14
CA ILE A 8 12.30 2.49 10.21
C ILE A 8 12.15 3.00 8.78
N ARG A 9 10.92 3.09 8.31
CA ARG A 9 10.65 3.65 6.98
C ARG A 9 10.40 5.13 7.12
N ASP A 10 11.41 5.86 6.73
CA ASP A 10 11.41 7.31 6.77
C ASP A 10 11.10 7.86 5.38
N SER A 11 10.52 9.03 5.37
CA SER A 11 10.30 9.84 4.19
C SER A 11 11.13 11.12 4.30
N VAL A 12 11.70 11.53 3.18
CA VAL A 12 12.41 12.81 3.04
C VAL A 12 11.98 13.47 1.74
N SER A 13 11.88 14.80 1.76
CA SER A 13 11.65 15.55 0.53
C SER A 13 12.81 15.36 -0.46
N ALA A 14 12.47 15.17 -1.73
CA ALA A 14 13.48 15.06 -2.80
C ALA A 14 14.39 16.29 -2.92
N GLN A 15 13.90 17.45 -2.48
CA GLN A 15 14.65 18.72 -2.42
C GLN A 15 15.52 18.83 -1.17
N GLY A 16 15.32 17.96 -0.17
CA GLY A 16 16.05 18.01 1.09
C GLY A 16 15.70 19.19 2.00
N ASP A 17 14.60 19.88 1.73
CA ASP A 17 14.13 21.10 2.42
C ASP A 17 13.24 20.79 3.64
N GLN A 18 12.87 19.54 3.82
CA GLN A 18 12.02 19.08 4.92
C GLN A 18 12.79 18.11 5.84
N PRO A 19 12.49 18.10 7.14
CA PRO A 19 13.06 17.12 8.04
C PRO A 19 12.61 15.71 7.67
N ILE A 20 13.45 14.74 8.00
CA ILE A 20 13.10 13.31 7.84
C ILE A 20 11.90 12.99 8.71
N GLN A 21 10.86 12.42 8.11
CA GLN A 21 9.63 12.02 8.76
C GLN A 21 9.53 10.51 8.83
N ASN A 22 9.22 9.97 10.01
CA ASN A 22 9.01 8.54 10.19
C ASN A 22 7.56 8.16 9.86
N LEU A 23 7.38 7.41 8.78
CA LEU A 23 6.04 7.01 8.29
C LEU A 23 5.44 5.85 9.09
N THR A 24 6.26 4.90 9.55
CA THR A 24 5.75 3.70 10.21
C THR A 24 5.56 3.89 11.71
N ASN A 25 6.34 4.79 12.30
CA ASN A 25 6.42 5.07 13.75
C ASN A 25 6.34 3.79 14.60
N SER A 26 7.09 2.77 14.19
CA SER A 26 6.97 1.41 14.69
C SER A 26 8.34 0.86 15.06
N GLY A 27 8.41 0.13 16.17
CA GLY A 27 9.59 -0.63 16.58
C GLY A 27 9.74 -1.98 15.87
N TYR A 28 8.91 -2.28 14.90
CA TYR A 28 8.92 -3.52 14.15
C TYR A 28 9.73 -3.39 12.87
N PHE A 29 10.21 -4.53 12.37
CA PHE A 29 10.91 -4.56 11.09
C PHE A 29 9.96 -4.19 9.97
N SER A 30 10.37 -3.24 9.13
CA SER A 30 9.61 -2.81 7.96
C SER A 30 10.51 -2.80 6.74
N SER A 31 10.04 -3.39 5.64
CA SER A 31 10.86 -3.62 4.45
C SER A 31 10.06 -3.45 3.16
N ASN A 32 10.78 -3.40 2.04
CA ASN A 32 10.23 -3.43 0.68
C ASN A 32 9.13 -2.39 0.41
N PRO A 33 9.38 -1.07 0.56
CA PRO A 33 8.38 -0.06 0.29
C PRO A 33 8.04 0.00 -1.20
N ARG A 34 6.74 0.08 -1.50
CA ARG A 34 6.20 0.21 -2.86
C ARG A 34 5.17 1.34 -2.90
N TRP A 35 5.35 2.26 -3.82
CA TRP A 35 4.39 3.33 -4.05
C TRP A 35 3.29 2.89 -5.01
N SER A 36 2.07 3.36 -4.76
CA SER A 36 1.02 3.33 -5.78
C SER A 36 1.38 4.25 -6.94
N THR A 37 0.86 3.96 -8.11
CA THR A 37 1.12 4.75 -9.34
C THR A 37 0.68 6.22 -9.19
N ASP A 38 -0.38 6.47 -8.44
CA ASP A 38 -0.91 7.81 -8.18
C ASP A 38 -0.23 8.52 -7.00
N GLY A 39 0.71 7.86 -6.30
CA GLY A 39 1.43 8.41 -5.17
C GLY A 39 0.61 8.61 -3.90
N ASN A 40 -0.59 8.05 -3.79
CA ASN A 40 -1.49 8.22 -2.65
C ASN A 40 -1.37 7.11 -1.60
N ILE A 41 -0.78 5.98 -1.97
CA ILE A 41 -0.64 4.81 -1.10
C ILE A 41 0.81 4.37 -1.07
N LEU A 42 1.34 4.13 0.12
CA LEU A 42 2.62 3.46 0.33
C LEU A 42 2.36 2.08 0.94
N LEU A 43 2.82 1.05 0.26
CA LEU A 43 2.83 -0.31 0.78
C LEU A 43 4.18 -0.64 1.40
N TYR A 44 4.18 -1.45 2.44
CA TYR A 44 5.40 -2.01 3.02
C TYR A 44 5.13 -3.35 3.71
N ALA A 45 6.15 -4.20 3.81
CA ALA A 45 6.09 -5.44 4.56
C ALA A 45 6.56 -5.22 5.99
N THR A 46 5.92 -5.87 6.97
CA THR A 46 6.30 -5.78 8.39
C THR A 46 6.08 -7.08 9.12
N ASP A 47 6.87 -7.33 10.17
CA ASP A 47 6.71 -8.47 11.07
C ASP A 47 5.88 -8.14 12.33
N LYS A 48 5.13 -7.03 12.30
CA LYS A 48 4.37 -6.52 13.45
C LYS A 48 3.37 -7.53 14.00
N TYR A 49 2.69 -8.25 13.12
CA TYR A 49 1.63 -9.19 13.49
C TYR A 49 2.05 -10.66 13.32
N GLY A 50 3.16 -10.88 12.62
CA GLY A 50 3.64 -12.21 12.28
C GLY A 50 4.44 -12.89 13.38
N MET A 51 4.51 -14.21 13.30
CA MET A 51 5.37 -14.98 14.17
C MET A 51 6.83 -14.69 13.85
N ARG A 52 7.63 -14.43 14.88
CA ARG A 52 9.07 -14.28 14.77
C ARG A 52 9.74 -15.57 15.20
N ASN A 53 10.64 -16.05 14.37
CA ASN A 53 11.46 -17.20 14.70
C ASN A 53 12.55 -16.83 15.71
N HIS A 54 12.97 -17.80 16.50
CA HIS A 54 14.07 -17.61 17.43
C HIS A 54 15.37 -17.24 16.70
N ALA A 55 16.17 -16.41 17.32
CA ALA A 55 17.52 -16.06 16.87
C ALA A 55 17.64 -15.51 15.44
N SER A 56 16.69 -14.70 14.97
CA SER A 56 16.73 -14.05 13.65
C SER A 56 16.61 -15.01 12.44
N TRP A 57 16.02 -16.16 12.61
CA TRP A 57 15.74 -17.13 11.53
C TRP A 57 14.57 -16.69 10.62
N GLY A 58 14.30 -15.39 10.58
CA GLY A 58 13.23 -14.81 9.81
C GLY A 58 11.93 -14.62 10.60
N SER A 59 10.97 -14.05 9.94
CA SER A 59 9.64 -13.79 10.48
C SER A 59 8.57 -14.00 9.41
N MET A 60 7.35 -14.23 9.87
CA MET A 60 6.19 -14.10 9.00
C MET A 60 5.85 -12.62 8.91
N ASN A 61 5.57 -12.17 7.71
CA ASN A 61 5.33 -10.76 7.43
C ASN A 61 3.91 -10.52 6.93
N ASP A 62 3.51 -9.27 7.05
CA ASP A 62 2.26 -8.73 6.54
C ASP A 62 2.51 -7.56 5.61
N ILE A 63 1.61 -7.35 4.67
CA ILE A 63 1.60 -6.15 3.85
C ILE A 63 0.71 -5.11 4.53
N MET A 64 1.28 -3.94 4.78
CA MET A 64 0.59 -2.77 5.29
C MET A 64 0.43 -1.75 4.17
N ALA A 65 -0.67 -1.02 4.19
CA ALA A 65 -0.91 0.14 3.35
C ALA A 65 -1.03 1.40 4.20
N VAL A 66 -0.24 2.41 3.89
CA VAL A 66 -0.37 3.76 4.42
C VAL A 66 -1.06 4.62 3.39
N PHE A 67 -2.24 5.12 3.70
CA PHE A 67 -2.96 6.07 2.87
C PHE A 67 -2.48 7.48 3.22
N LEU A 68 -1.78 8.12 2.29
CA LEU A 68 -1.05 9.36 2.53
C LEU A 68 -1.97 10.58 2.67
N ASN A 69 -3.20 10.48 2.18
CA ASN A 69 -4.23 11.50 2.35
C ASN A 69 -5.57 10.88 2.74
N ARG A 70 -6.44 11.71 3.34
CA ARG A 70 -7.76 11.26 3.82
C ARG A 70 -8.66 10.81 2.69
N ALA A 71 -8.63 11.51 1.56
CA ALA A 71 -9.48 11.19 0.42
C ALA A 71 -9.22 9.77 -0.11
N ALA A 72 -7.95 9.36 -0.21
CA ALA A 72 -7.58 8.00 -0.61
C ALA A 72 -8.05 6.95 0.42
N TYR A 73 -7.94 7.28 1.71
CA TYR A 73 -8.39 6.39 2.78
C TYR A 73 -9.90 6.23 2.83
N GLU A 74 -10.63 7.32 2.71
CA GLU A 74 -12.11 7.29 2.64
C GLU A 74 -12.58 6.50 1.42
N LYS A 75 -11.97 6.73 0.27
CA LYS A 75 -12.25 5.97 -0.95
C LYS A 75 -11.98 4.46 -0.77
N PHE A 76 -10.94 4.07 -0.04
CA PHE A 76 -10.66 2.66 0.28
C PHE A 76 -11.75 2.05 1.18
N ARG A 77 -12.32 2.83 2.10
CA ARG A 77 -13.34 2.36 3.05
C ARG A 77 -14.77 2.39 2.52
N MET A 78 -15.03 3.09 1.42
CA MET A 78 -16.37 3.17 0.83
C MET A 78 -16.83 1.79 0.37
N ASN A 79 -18.13 1.54 0.51
CA ASN A 79 -18.77 0.40 -0.12
C ASN A 79 -18.86 0.58 -1.65
N ASP A 80 -19.22 -0.48 -2.36
CA ASP A 80 -19.30 -0.45 -3.83
C ASP A 80 -20.33 0.55 -4.35
N GLU A 81 -21.45 0.75 -3.63
CA GLU A 81 -22.53 1.67 -4.03
C GLU A 81 -22.10 3.13 -3.89
N ASP A 82 -21.56 3.52 -2.75
CA ASP A 82 -21.08 4.90 -2.50
C ASP A 82 -19.96 5.27 -3.45
N LEU A 83 -19.11 4.29 -3.77
CA LEU A 83 -18.05 4.52 -4.71
C LEU A 83 -18.55 4.71 -6.15
N ALA A 84 -19.54 3.91 -6.59
CA ALA A 84 -20.12 4.08 -7.91
C ALA A 84 -20.73 5.48 -8.05
N LEU A 85 -21.43 5.96 -7.02
CA LEU A 85 -21.97 7.32 -6.98
C LEU A 85 -20.88 8.39 -7.05
N LEU A 86 -19.77 8.19 -6.33
CA LEU A 86 -18.64 9.10 -6.36
C LEU A 86 -17.99 9.14 -7.76
N GLU A 87 -17.78 7.98 -8.38
CA GLU A 87 -17.20 7.87 -9.73
C GLU A 87 -18.11 8.50 -10.79
N GLU A 88 -19.44 8.39 -10.65
CA GLU A 88 -20.40 9.04 -11.51
C GLU A 88 -20.38 10.57 -11.35
N ALA A 89 -20.33 11.04 -10.12
CA ALA A 89 -20.22 12.48 -9.83
C ALA A 89 -18.89 13.06 -10.37
N GLU A 90 -17.78 12.36 -10.23
CA GLU A 90 -16.48 12.76 -10.79
C GLU A 90 -16.52 12.80 -12.33
N LYS A 91 -17.20 11.86 -12.98
CA LYS A 91 -17.37 11.85 -14.44
C LYS A 91 -18.22 13.03 -14.94
N GLN A 92 -19.31 13.33 -14.23
CA GLN A 92 -20.19 14.48 -14.55
C GLN A 92 -19.44 15.80 -14.38
N ALA A 93 -18.71 15.97 -13.28
CA ALA A 93 -17.90 17.17 -13.03
C ALA A 93 -16.82 17.38 -14.11
N LYS A 94 -16.19 16.31 -14.60
CA LYS A 94 -15.22 16.37 -15.70
C LYS A 94 -15.90 16.71 -17.05
N ALA A 95 -17.11 16.27 -17.29
CA ALA A 95 -17.87 16.58 -18.51
C ALA A 95 -18.32 18.04 -18.54
N ASP A 96 -18.68 18.62 -17.40
CA ASP A 96 -19.11 20.02 -17.30
C ASP A 96 -17.92 21.00 -17.39
N THR A 97 -16.72 20.58 -16.94
CA THR A 97 -15.50 21.42 -17.00
C THR A 97 -15.01 21.65 -18.43
N THR A 98 -15.43 20.83 -19.38
CA THR A 98 -15.12 21.05 -20.81
C THR A 98 -15.95 22.16 -21.45
N LYS A 99 -16.99 22.63 -20.77
CA LYS A 99 -17.88 23.69 -21.31
C LYS A 99 -17.66 25.09 -20.73
N THR A 100 -16.90 25.23 -19.65
CA THR A 100 -16.64 26.54 -19.00
C THR A 100 -15.16 26.72 -18.70
N LYS A 101 -14.48 27.50 -19.54
CA LYS A 101 -13.18 28.09 -19.23
C LYS A 101 -13.37 29.09 -18.09
N LYS A 102 -13.11 28.69 -16.86
CA LYS A 102 -12.73 29.41 -15.64
C LYS A 102 -13.33 28.70 -14.40
N ALA A 103 -12.74 27.57 -14.05
CA ALA A 103 -12.76 27.17 -12.65
C ALA A 103 -11.31 26.78 -12.32
N GLN A 104 -10.78 27.29 -11.21
CA GLN A 104 -9.48 26.89 -10.70
C GLN A 104 -9.43 25.36 -10.66
N PRO A 105 -8.37 24.73 -11.20
CA PRO A 105 -8.24 23.29 -11.08
C PRO A 105 -8.24 22.95 -9.59
N ALA A 106 -9.17 22.10 -9.17
CA ALA A 106 -9.10 21.46 -7.87
C ALA A 106 -7.66 20.92 -7.75
N LYS A 107 -6.92 21.38 -6.74
CA LYS A 107 -5.55 20.90 -6.49
C LYS A 107 -5.61 19.38 -6.48
N SER A 108 -4.96 18.74 -7.44
CA SER A 108 -4.82 17.28 -7.41
C SER A 108 -4.09 16.97 -6.10
N THR A 109 -4.72 16.22 -5.22
CA THR A 109 -4.13 15.77 -3.95
C THR A 109 -3.13 14.64 -4.16
N ASN A 110 -2.84 14.30 -5.41
CA ASN A 110 -1.91 13.25 -5.76
C ASN A 110 -0.51 13.59 -5.25
N GLY A 111 0.03 12.70 -4.41
CA GLY A 111 1.35 12.84 -3.84
C GLY A 111 1.48 13.82 -2.66
N VAL A 112 0.37 14.43 -2.19
CA VAL A 112 0.39 15.24 -0.97
C VAL A 112 0.25 14.34 0.24
N ILE A 113 1.21 14.42 1.17
CA ILE A 113 1.19 13.67 2.42
C ILE A 113 0.55 14.53 3.51
N GLU A 114 -0.57 14.06 4.05
CA GLU A 114 -1.18 14.62 5.24
C GLU A 114 -0.62 13.88 6.45
N TRP A 115 0.22 14.56 7.23
CA TRP A 115 0.94 13.94 8.35
C TRP A 115 0.06 13.67 9.57
N ASP A 116 -1.01 14.43 9.74
CA ASP A 116 -1.90 14.30 10.89
C ASP A 116 -2.62 12.95 10.89
N ASN A 117 -2.53 12.23 12.00
CA ASN A 117 -3.21 10.95 12.21
C ASN A 117 -2.91 9.90 11.11
N LEU A 118 -1.67 9.84 10.65
CA LEU A 118 -1.24 8.90 9.61
C LEU A 118 -1.36 7.44 10.05
N ASP A 119 -1.17 7.18 11.34
CA ASP A 119 -1.36 5.88 11.99
C ASP A 119 -2.78 5.34 11.84
N LEU A 120 -3.80 6.22 11.92
CA LEU A 120 -5.21 5.85 11.72
C LEU A 120 -5.54 5.52 10.25
N ARG A 121 -4.68 5.91 9.33
CA ARG A 121 -4.77 5.60 7.89
C ARG A 121 -3.80 4.51 7.46
N THR A 122 -3.25 3.79 8.41
CA THR A 122 -2.37 2.65 8.17
C THR A 122 -3.14 1.35 8.40
N VAL A 123 -3.29 0.55 7.37
CA VAL A 123 -4.14 -0.64 7.36
C VAL A 123 -3.34 -1.89 7.04
N ARG A 124 -3.60 -2.97 7.75
CA ARG A 124 -3.13 -4.31 7.40
C ARG A 124 -3.94 -4.84 6.23
N ILE A 125 -3.27 -5.19 5.13
CA ILE A 125 -3.93 -5.70 3.92
C ILE A 125 -4.03 -7.21 3.93
N THR A 126 -2.95 -7.91 4.26
CA THR A 126 -2.95 -9.37 4.30
C THR A 126 -3.78 -9.89 5.47
N PRO A 127 -4.69 -10.84 5.26
CA PRO A 127 -5.51 -11.41 6.34
C PRO A 127 -4.70 -12.27 7.30
N THR A 128 -3.66 -12.91 6.79
CA THR A 128 -2.78 -13.82 7.54
C THR A 128 -1.33 -13.49 7.28
N SER A 129 -0.51 -13.58 8.33
CA SER A 129 0.94 -13.43 8.21
C SER A 129 1.56 -14.66 7.56
N SER A 130 2.52 -14.45 6.67
CA SER A 130 3.20 -15.52 5.95
C SER A 130 4.65 -15.16 5.61
N ARG A 131 5.38 -16.09 5.03
CA ARG A 131 6.62 -15.77 4.33
C ARG A 131 6.25 -15.10 3.01
N LEU A 132 6.24 -13.77 3.02
CA LEU A 132 5.93 -12.98 1.83
C LEU A 132 7.13 -12.99 0.87
N GLY A 133 6.81 -13.17 -0.41
CA GLY A 133 7.69 -12.81 -1.52
C GLY A 133 7.52 -11.33 -1.89
N ASP A 134 7.53 -11.06 -3.18
CA ASP A 134 7.30 -9.72 -3.70
C ASP A 134 5.79 -9.40 -3.81
N TYR A 135 5.46 -8.12 -3.95
CA TYR A 135 4.09 -7.66 -4.12
C TYR A 135 4.03 -6.39 -4.96
N ILE A 136 2.92 -6.20 -5.65
CA ILE A 136 2.67 -5.05 -6.51
C ILE A 136 1.21 -4.67 -6.49
N LEU A 137 0.94 -3.36 -6.44
CA LEU A 137 -0.39 -2.81 -6.59
C LEU A 137 -0.68 -2.54 -8.07
N SER A 138 -1.88 -2.89 -8.53
CA SER A 138 -2.30 -2.54 -9.89
C SER A 138 -2.31 -1.03 -10.10
N SER A 139 -2.13 -0.57 -11.34
CA SER A 139 -2.07 0.86 -11.67
C SER A 139 -3.36 1.63 -11.34
N ASP A 140 -4.48 0.94 -11.26
CA ASP A 140 -5.78 1.48 -10.86
C ASP A 140 -6.04 1.41 -9.35
N ASN A 141 -5.08 0.92 -8.56
CA ASN A 141 -5.15 0.71 -7.11
C ASN A 141 -6.30 -0.23 -6.65
N LYS A 142 -6.85 -1.04 -7.55
CA LYS A 142 -7.98 -1.93 -7.21
C LYS A 142 -7.54 -3.30 -6.72
N LYS A 143 -6.38 -3.78 -7.14
CA LYS A 143 -5.88 -5.12 -6.82
C LYS A 143 -4.43 -5.09 -6.36
N LEU A 144 -4.16 -5.77 -5.26
CA LEU A 144 -2.81 -6.05 -4.80
C LEU A 144 -2.47 -7.50 -5.12
N PHE A 145 -1.46 -7.70 -5.94
CA PHE A 145 -0.90 -9.02 -6.23
C PHE A 145 0.29 -9.25 -5.30
N TYR A 146 0.38 -10.42 -4.72
CA TYR A 146 1.49 -10.76 -3.83
C TYR A 146 1.78 -12.26 -3.84
N PHE A 147 3.02 -12.59 -3.57
CA PHE A 147 3.45 -13.97 -3.37
C PHE A 147 3.47 -14.28 -1.88
N SER A 148 2.85 -15.39 -1.51
CA SER A 148 2.76 -15.87 -0.15
C SER A 148 3.10 -17.34 -0.08
N ALA A 149 3.90 -17.72 0.91
CA ALA A 149 4.31 -19.11 1.08
C ALA A 149 3.13 -19.98 1.49
N THR A 150 3.05 -21.12 0.84
CA THR A 150 2.23 -22.28 1.18
C THR A 150 3.14 -23.44 1.56
N GLU A 151 2.61 -24.66 1.69
CA GLU A 151 3.40 -25.84 2.09
C GLU A 151 4.50 -26.19 1.08
N ALA A 152 4.24 -26.03 -0.22
CA ALA A 152 5.13 -26.47 -1.29
C ALA A 152 6.03 -25.35 -1.84
N GLY A 153 5.67 -24.09 -1.63
CA GLY A 153 6.39 -22.94 -2.18
C GLY A 153 5.60 -21.65 -2.06
N GLN A 154 5.89 -20.69 -2.92
CA GLN A 154 5.15 -19.43 -2.96
C GLN A 154 4.15 -19.42 -4.13
N ASP A 155 2.93 -19.09 -3.80
CA ASP A 155 1.82 -18.98 -4.72
C ASP A 155 1.41 -17.54 -4.93
N LEU A 156 0.78 -17.26 -6.08
CA LEU A 156 0.28 -15.93 -6.41
C LEU A 156 -1.13 -15.73 -5.84
N TRP A 157 -1.23 -14.74 -5.00
CA TRP A 157 -2.48 -14.28 -4.38
C TRP A 157 -2.87 -12.91 -4.88
N VAL A 158 -4.16 -12.64 -4.86
CA VAL A 158 -4.72 -11.32 -5.14
C VAL A 158 -5.60 -10.88 -3.99
N TYR A 159 -5.39 -9.65 -3.53
CA TYR A 159 -6.28 -8.95 -2.62
C TYR A 159 -7.05 -7.89 -3.39
N ASP A 160 -8.37 -7.95 -3.32
CA ASP A 160 -9.24 -6.93 -3.87
C ASP A 160 -9.36 -5.78 -2.87
N MET A 161 -8.83 -4.62 -3.25
CA MET A 161 -8.81 -3.41 -2.40
C MET A 161 -10.20 -2.82 -2.16
N ARG A 162 -11.21 -3.29 -2.88
CA ARG A 162 -12.59 -2.84 -2.77
C ARG A 162 -13.41 -3.76 -1.88
N LYS A 163 -13.40 -5.03 -2.24
CA LYS A 163 -14.16 -6.07 -1.53
C LYS A 163 -13.49 -6.53 -0.25
N HIS A 164 -12.26 -6.09 -0.01
CA HIS A 164 -11.42 -6.53 1.12
C HIS A 164 -11.32 -8.06 1.21
N THR A 165 -11.25 -8.72 0.05
CA THR A 165 -11.18 -10.18 -0.06
C THR A 165 -9.89 -10.65 -0.67
N THR A 166 -9.40 -11.77 -0.18
CA THR A 166 -8.19 -12.44 -0.69
C THR A 166 -8.57 -13.69 -1.44
N GLN A 167 -7.94 -13.91 -2.58
CA GLN A 167 -8.14 -15.11 -3.40
C GLN A 167 -6.80 -15.66 -3.90
N LEU A 168 -6.68 -16.98 -3.92
CA LEU A 168 -5.58 -17.63 -4.63
C LEU A 168 -5.78 -17.45 -6.13
N GLN A 169 -4.88 -16.70 -6.76
CA GLN A 169 -4.95 -16.47 -8.21
C GLN A 169 -4.35 -17.62 -8.98
N LYS A 170 -3.21 -18.13 -8.52
CA LYS A 170 -2.54 -19.25 -9.18
C LYS A 170 -1.60 -19.97 -8.21
N LYS A 171 -1.70 -21.29 -8.19
CA LYS A 171 -0.74 -22.16 -7.53
C LYS A 171 0.50 -22.26 -8.40
N MET A 172 1.68 -21.95 -7.88
CA MET A 172 2.91 -21.84 -8.65
C MET A 172 4.09 -22.57 -7.99
N ASP A 173 4.04 -22.80 -6.70
CA ASP A 173 5.07 -23.51 -5.89
C ASP A 173 6.50 -22.96 -6.14
N LEU A 174 6.65 -21.64 -6.25
CA LEU A 174 7.92 -20.99 -6.56
C LEU A 174 8.79 -20.81 -5.33
N SER A 175 10.12 -20.82 -5.49
CA SER A 175 11.05 -20.63 -4.37
C SER A 175 11.28 -19.16 -4.01
N SER A 176 11.41 -18.26 -4.99
CA SER A 176 11.70 -16.84 -4.77
C SER A 176 11.14 -15.98 -5.92
N PRO A 177 9.83 -15.88 -6.05
CA PRO A 177 9.23 -15.09 -7.12
C PRO A 177 9.37 -13.59 -6.88
N PHE A 178 9.45 -12.83 -7.96
CA PHE A 178 9.40 -11.37 -7.92
C PHE A 178 8.61 -10.84 -9.14
N PHE A 179 8.08 -9.63 -9.00
CA PHE A 179 7.46 -8.92 -10.11
C PHE A 179 8.52 -8.10 -10.85
N ALA A 180 8.64 -8.33 -12.16
CA ALA A 180 9.48 -7.48 -13.00
C ALA A 180 8.83 -6.07 -13.07
N SER A 181 9.63 -5.03 -12.86
CA SER A 181 9.19 -3.67 -13.17
C SER A 181 9.55 -3.39 -14.61
N ASP A 182 8.57 -3.16 -15.45
CA ASP A 182 8.83 -2.55 -16.74
C ASP A 182 9.40 -1.15 -16.50
N LYS A 183 10.61 -0.93 -17.00
CA LYS A 183 11.28 0.38 -16.95
C LYS A 183 10.69 1.30 -17.99
#